data_d148a0da61f3047bf2975fb045cdd92d
#
_entry.id   d148a0da61f3047bf2975fb045cdd92d
#
_cell.length_a   1.000
_cell.length_b   1.000
_cell.length_c   1.000
_cell.angle_alpha   90.00
_cell.angle_beta   90.00
_cell.angle_gamma   90.00
#
_symmetry.space_group_name_H-M   'P 1'
#
loop_
_entity.id
_entity.type
_entity.pdbx_description
1 polymer ?
#
loop_
_entity_poly.entity_id
_entity_poly.type
_entity_poly.pdbx_seq_one_letter_code
_entity_poly.pdbx_strand_id
1 'polypeptide(L)'
;MNTNLLAVIINSTIRSTTPVLLAALGSAICSQVGVFNIALEGQILIGSFVGIVVNYYTGNVYVAVLCSVLAGAAISSLVSILQVKYRAADMVIGTSVNLLVSGLTSVLLYTILGVKGSFSNPALKPLPKIAIPVVKDIFFVGRVLE
;
A
#
# COMPACT_ATOMS: atom_id res chain seq x y z
N MET A 1 1.81 -31.72 -13.36
CA MET A 1 1.53 -30.41 -12.71
C MET A 1 2.06 -29.35 -13.66
N ASN A 2 1.19 -28.50 -14.20
CA ASN A 2 1.55 -27.61 -15.30
C ASN A 2 2.48 -26.51 -14.80
N THR A 3 3.66 -26.37 -15.40
CA THR A 3 4.68 -25.33 -15.08
C THR A 3 4.10 -23.91 -15.11
N ASN A 4 3.11 -23.66 -15.95
CA ASN A 4 2.39 -22.38 -16.02
C ASN A 4 1.57 -22.10 -14.74
N LEU A 5 0.97 -23.11 -14.14
CA LEU A 5 0.17 -22.97 -12.93
C LEU A 5 1.05 -22.65 -11.71
N LEU A 6 2.22 -23.28 -11.63
CA LEU A 6 3.22 -22.97 -10.59
C LEU A 6 3.75 -21.52 -10.72
N ALA A 7 4.06 -21.08 -11.95
CA ALA A 7 4.53 -19.73 -12.19
C ALA A 7 3.48 -18.67 -11.77
N VAL A 8 2.20 -18.89 -12.10
CA VAL A 8 1.10 -18.01 -11.70
C VAL A 8 0.94 -17.95 -10.19
N ILE A 9 1.01 -19.10 -9.50
CA ILE A 9 0.90 -19.16 -8.03
C ILE A 9 2.06 -18.38 -7.39
N ILE A 10 3.30 -18.61 -7.83
CA ILE A 10 4.48 -17.93 -7.29
C ILE A 10 4.39 -16.42 -7.53
N ASN A 11 4.02 -15.98 -8.73
CA ASN A 11 3.85 -14.56 -9.05
C ASN A 11 2.79 -13.91 -8.13
N SER A 12 1.63 -14.53 -7.99
CA SER A 12 0.57 -14.04 -7.12
C SER A 12 1.01 -13.97 -5.67
N THR A 13 1.76 -14.96 -5.20
CA THR A 13 2.30 -15.01 -3.84
C THR A 13 3.29 -13.87 -3.60
N ILE A 14 4.26 -13.67 -4.49
CA ILE A 14 5.25 -12.58 -4.38
C ILE A 14 4.53 -11.22 -4.37
N ARG A 15 3.56 -11.04 -5.26
CA ARG A 15 2.78 -9.80 -5.39
C ARG A 15 2.00 -9.46 -4.12
N SER A 16 1.38 -10.46 -3.50
CA SER A 16 0.63 -10.28 -2.25
C SER A 16 1.53 -10.16 -1.03
N THR A 17 2.69 -10.82 -1.02
CA THR A 17 3.62 -10.81 0.11
C THR A 17 4.39 -9.50 0.23
N THR A 18 4.70 -8.84 -0.89
CA THR A 18 5.51 -7.60 -0.90
C THR A 18 4.95 -6.50 0.01
N PRO A 19 3.68 -6.08 -0.08
CA PRO A 19 3.14 -5.04 0.80
C PRO A 19 3.10 -5.48 2.26
N VAL A 20 2.84 -6.75 2.53
CA VAL A 20 2.83 -7.30 3.89
C VAL A 20 4.22 -7.29 4.51
N LEU A 21 5.26 -7.65 3.75
CA LEU A 21 6.66 -7.59 4.21
C LEU A 21 7.09 -6.16 4.52
N LEU A 22 6.75 -5.20 3.67
CA LEU A 22 7.08 -3.78 3.91
C LEU A 22 6.38 -3.26 5.17
N ALA A 23 5.12 -3.61 5.38
CA ALA A 23 4.39 -3.28 6.60
C ALA A 23 5.01 -3.92 7.85
N ALA A 24 5.38 -5.20 7.77
CA ALA A 24 6.02 -5.92 8.86
C ALA A 24 7.38 -5.32 9.24
N LEU A 25 8.20 -4.93 8.26
CA LEU A 25 9.47 -4.23 8.49
C LEU A 25 9.24 -2.87 9.17
N GLY A 26 8.27 -2.10 8.71
CA GLY A 26 7.89 -0.83 9.33
C GLY A 26 7.46 -1.02 10.80
N SER A 27 6.63 -2.03 11.08
CA SER A 27 6.21 -2.38 12.44
C SER A 27 7.39 -2.83 13.31
N ALA A 28 8.30 -3.64 12.76
CA ALA A 28 9.47 -4.11 13.49
C ALA A 28 10.39 -2.95 13.93
N ILE A 29 10.56 -1.95 13.09
CA ILE A 29 11.35 -0.75 13.43
C ILE A 29 10.65 0.05 14.55
N CYS A 30 9.33 0.24 14.47
CA CYS A 30 8.56 0.92 15.52
C CYS A 30 8.63 0.16 16.86
N SER A 31 8.58 -1.17 16.85
CA SER A 31 8.63 -1.98 18.07
C SER A 31 9.97 -1.89 18.79
N GLN A 32 11.07 -1.64 18.08
CA GLN A 32 12.40 -1.46 18.70
C GLN A 32 12.48 -0.19 19.57
N VAL A 33 11.68 0.83 19.27
CA VAL A 33 11.59 2.04 20.09
C VAL A 33 10.45 1.99 21.11
N GLY A 34 9.85 0.81 21.30
CA GLY A 34 8.80 0.59 22.31
C GLY A 34 7.41 1.07 21.90
N VAL A 35 7.18 1.37 20.63
CA VAL A 35 5.89 1.80 20.08
C VAL A 35 5.32 0.70 19.19
N PHE A 36 4.10 0.25 19.49
CA PHE A 36 3.45 -0.79 18.69
C PHE A 36 2.49 -0.16 17.65
N ASN A 37 2.91 -0.13 16.39
CA ASN A 37 2.13 0.49 15.33
C ASN A 37 1.07 -0.46 14.76
N ILE A 38 -0.17 -0.34 15.22
CA ILE A 38 -1.34 -1.08 14.71
C ILE A 38 -1.99 -0.33 13.53
N ALA A 39 -1.69 0.96 13.34
CA ALA A 39 -2.31 1.81 12.30
C ALA A 39 -1.80 1.54 10.88
N LEU A 40 -0.96 0.52 10.66
CA LEU A 40 -0.36 0.20 9.36
C LEU A 40 -1.38 -0.05 8.26
N GLU A 41 -2.50 -0.70 8.59
CA GLU A 41 -3.60 -0.95 7.64
C GLU A 41 -4.16 0.37 7.10
N GLY A 42 -4.49 1.31 7.98
CA GLY A 42 -4.96 2.63 7.59
C GLY A 42 -3.92 3.43 6.79
N GLN A 43 -2.64 3.34 7.18
CA GLN A 43 -1.56 4.01 6.45
C GLN A 43 -1.41 3.49 5.01
N ILE A 44 -1.48 2.17 4.81
CA ILE A 44 -1.44 1.56 3.48
C ILE A 44 -2.69 1.93 2.68
N LEU A 45 -3.86 1.89 3.31
CA LEU A 45 -5.14 2.18 2.67
C LEU A 45 -5.20 3.63 2.16
N ILE A 46 -4.82 4.61 2.97
CA ILE A 46 -4.82 6.02 2.53
C ILE A 46 -3.78 6.26 1.43
N GLY A 47 -2.59 5.67 1.54
CA GLY A 47 -1.55 5.78 0.53
C GLY A 47 -2.01 5.22 -0.82
N SER A 48 -2.62 4.04 -0.83
CA SER A 48 -3.14 3.43 -2.04
C SER A 48 -4.31 4.22 -2.65
N PHE A 49 -5.21 4.73 -1.80
CA PHE A 49 -6.33 5.56 -2.24
C PHE A 49 -5.85 6.84 -2.93
N VAL A 50 -4.97 7.60 -2.28
CA VAL A 50 -4.41 8.85 -2.84
C VAL A 50 -3.64 8.56 -4.13
N GLY A 51 -2.88 7.47 -4.18
CA GLY A 51 -2.16 7.07 -5.38
C GLY A 51 -3.08 6.80 -6.57
N ILE A 52 -4.18 6.08 -6.35
CA ILE A 52 -5.17 5.80 -7.40
C ILE A 52 -5.86 7.08 -7.87
N VAL A 53 -6.31 7.94 -6.95
CA VAL A 53 -6.99 9.18 -7.28
C VAL A 53 -6.08 10.12 -8.06
N VAL A 54 -4.85 10.34 -7.58
CA VAL A 54 -3.89 11.22 -8.26
C VAL A 54 -3.49 10.66 -9.63
N ASN A 55 -3.26 9.34 -9.74
CA ASN A 55 -2.96 8.72 -11.02
C ASN A 55 -4.11 8.88 -12.02
N TYR A 56 -5.35 8.74 -11.56
CA TYR A 56 -6.53 8.91 -12.40
C TYR A 56 -6.66 10.33 -12.96
N TYR A 57 -6.43 11.36 -12.14
CA TYR A 57 -6.56 12.76 -12.55
C TYR A 57 -5.34 13.30 -13.31
N THR A 58 -4.13 12.92 -12.90
CA THR A 58 -2.89 13.48 -13.50
C THR A 58 -2.35 12.64 -14.64
N GLY A 59 -2.71 11.35 -14.71
CA GLY A 59 -2.13 10.40 -15.66
C GLY A 59 -0.61 10.21 -15.50
N ASN A 60 -0.02 10.70 -14.41
CA ASN A 60 1.41 10.63 -14.13
C ASN A 60 1.67 9.79 -12.88
N VAL A 61 2.26 8.62 -13.09
CA VAL A 61 2.51 7.64 -12.03
C VAL A 61 3.52 8.15 -10.98
N TYR A 62 4.51 8.95 -11.39
CA TYR A 62 5.51 9.47 -10.46
C TYR A 62 4.91 10.46 -9.45
N VAL A 63 4.03 11.35 -9.93
CA VAL A 63 3.29 12.27 -9.06
C VAL A 63 2.37 11.51 -8.12
N ALA A 64 1.70 10.47 -8.62
CA ALA A 64 0.83 9.63 -7.82
C ALA A 64 1.58 8.94 -6.67
N VAL A 65 2.77 8.39 -6.95
CA VAL A 65 3.63 7.76 -5.92
C VAL A 65 4.07 8.78 -4.88
N LEU A 66 4.51 9.97 -5.31
CA LEU A 66 4.94 11.02 -4.39
C LEU A 66 3.80 11.48 -3.47
N CYS A 67 2.61 11.69 -4.02
CA CYS A 67 1.43 12.03 -3.22
C CYS A 67 1.01 10.91 -2.27
N SER A 68 1.13 9.63 -2.67
CA SER A 68 0.87 8.48 -1.81
C SER A 68 1.80 8.45 -0.61
N VAL A 69 3.10 8.68 -0.83
CA VAL A 69 4.11 8.74 0.24
C VAL A 69 3.81 9.88 1.20
N LEU A 70 3.48 11.06 0.70
CA LEU A 70 3.13 12.22 1.53
C LEU A 70 1.86 11.95 2.37
N ALA A 71 0.83 11.35 1.78
CA ALA A 71 -0.39 11.01 2.50
C ALA A 71 -0.14 9.97 3.61
N GLY A 72 0.62 8.92 3.30
CA GLY A 72 1.02 7.93 4.31
C GLY A 72 1.87 8.54 5.42
N ALA A 73 2.82 9.41 5.09
CA ALA A 73 3.65 10.12 6.06
C ALA A 73 2.82 11.06 6.96
N ALA A 74 1.80 11.73 6.41
CA ALA A 74 0.91 12.60 7.19
C ALA A 74 0.14 11.80 8.25
N ILE A 75 -0.45 10.66 7.89
CA ILE A 75 -1.14 9.78 8.86
C ILE A 75 -0.16 9.18 9.86
N SER A 76 1.02 8.75 9.41
CA SER A 76 2.06 8.24 10.31
C SER A 76 2.52 9.27 11.33
N SER A 77 2.70 10.54 10.92
CA SER A 77 3.07 11.61 11.83
C SER A 77 1.99 11.90 12.87
N LEU A 78 0.72 11.87 12.46
CA LEU A 78 -0.41 12.03 13.38
C LEU A 78 -0.43 10.90 14.42
N VAL A 79 -0.29 9.64 13.99
CA VAL A 79 -0.22 8.48 14.89
C VAL A 79 0.95 8.61 15.84
N SER A 80 2.14 8.97 15.35
CA SER A 80 3.35 9.13 16.17
C SER A 80 3.19 10.23 17.22
N ILE A 81 2.60 11.37 16.88
CA ILE A 81 2.34 12.44 17.84
C ILE A 81 1.40 11.95 18.97
N LEU A 82 0.35 11.22 18.62
CA LEU A 82 -0.61 10.70 19.59
C LEU A 82 0.01 9.66 20.53
N GLN A 83 0.83 8.75 19.99
CA GLN A 83 1.47 7.69 20.75
C GLN A 83 2.63 8.21 21.61
N VAL A 84 3.54 8.99 21.01
CA VAL A 84 4.78 9.41 21.68
C VAL A 84 4.54 10.63 22.57
N LYS A 85 3.91 11.68 22.06
CA LYS A 85 3.72 12.94 22.81
C LYS A 85 2.60 12.83 23.84
N TYR A 86 1.47 12.25 23.45
CA TYR A 86 0.32 12.13 24.37
C TYR A 86 0.28 10.80 25.13
N ARG A 87 1.22 9.88 24.87
CA ARG A 87 1.31 8.56 25.52
C ARG A 87 -0.02 7.81 25.54
N ALA A 88 -0.81 7.97 24.50
CA ALA A 88 -2.08 7.30 24.41
C ALA A 88 -1.86 5.81 24.04
N ALA A 89 -2.79 4.95 24.45
CA ALA A 89 -2.66 3.50 24.25
C ALA A 89 -2.58 3.15 22.75
N ASP A 90 -1.53 2.45 22.36
CA ASP A 90 -1.22 2.09 20.95
C ASP A 90 -2.37 1.36 20.26
N MET A 91 -3.02 0.43 20.99
CA MET A 91 -4.18 -0.30 20.48
C MET A 91 -5.35 0.61 20.13
N VAL A 92 -5.66 1.57 21.04
CA VAL A 92 -6.81 2.48 20.84
C VAL A 92 -6.58 3.40 19.66
N ILE A 93 -5.39 3.98 19.56
CA ILE A 93 -5.05 4.87 18.44
C ILE A 93 -5.02 4.09 17.14
N GLY A 94 -4.32 2.94 17.10
CA GLY A 94 -4.17 2.15 15.90
C GLY A 94 -5.52 1.71 15.30
N THR A 95 -6.39 1.15 16.12
CA THR A 95 -7.73 0.72 15.68
C THR A 95 -8.62 1.90 15.28
N SER A 96 -8.57 3.01 16.02
CA SER A 96 -9.34 4.21 15.70
C SER A 96 -8.93 4.81 14.36
N VAL A 97 -7.63 4.91 14.10
CA VAL A 97 -7.10 5.40 12.81
C VAL A 97 -7.48 4.48 11.66
N ASN A 98 -7.38 3.15 11.84
CA ASN A 98 -7.79 2.20 10.81
C ASN A 98 -9.26 2.34 10.45
N LEU A 99 -10.15 2.43 11.44
CA LEU A 99 -11.59 2.63 11.24
C LEU A 99 -11.90 3.99 10.56
N LEU A 100 -11.25 5.06 11.04
CA LEU A 100 -11.41 6.39 10.47
C LEU A 100 -10.99 6.42 9.00
N VAL A 101 -9.80 5.91 8.69
CA VAL A 101 -9.28 5.90 7.30
C VAL A 101 -10.14 5.00 6.41
N SER A 102 -10.58 3.84 6.89
CA SER A 102 -11.47 2.94 6.15
C SER A 102 -12.80 3.59 5.82
N GLY A 103 -13.43 4.24 6.80
CA GLY A 103 -14.66 5.00 6.59
C GLY A 103 -14.46 6.18 5.63
N LEU A 104 -13.41 6.98 5.86
CA LEU A 104 -13.10 8.14 5.03
C LEU A 104 -12.83 7.77 3.57
N THR A 105 -11.98 6.76 3.35
CA THR A 105 -11.66 6.30 1.98
C THR A 105 -12.88 5.73 1.26
N SER A 106 -13.77 5.03 1.97
CA SER A 106 -15.02 4.50 1.40
C SER A 106 -15.96 5.61 0.94
N VAL A 107 -16.13 6.65 1.78
CA VAL A 107 -16.95 7.83 1.44
C VAL A 107 -16.33 8.61 0.28
N LEU A 108 -15.04 8.88 0.34
CA LEU A 108 -14.32 9.61 -0.71
C LEU A 108 -14.31 8.84 -2.04
N LEU A 109 -14.15 7.52 -2.02
CA LEU A 109 -14.22 6.69 -3.21
C LEU A 109 -15.58 6.84 -3.92
N TYR A 110 -16.65 6.81 -3.13
CA TYR A 110 -17.99 7.01 -3.66
C TYR A 110 -18.21 8.43 -4.18
N THR A 111 -17.77 9.45 -3.44
CA THR A 111 -17.99 10.86 -3.77
C THR A 111 -17.16 11.30 -4.97
N ILE A 112 -15.89 10.86 -5.08
CA ILE A 112 -14.95 11.33 -6.11
C ILE A 112 -15.05 10.46 -7.38
N LEU A 113 -15.18 9.14 -7.23
CA LEU A 113 -15.11 8.20 -8.35
C LEU A 113 -16.46 7.53 -8.66
N GLY A 114 -17.50 7.78 -7.85
CA GLY A 114 -18.84 7.24 -8.05
C GLY A 114 -18.97 5.72 -7.87
N VAL A 115 -17.96 5.06 -7.30
CA VAL A 115 -17.87 3.59 -7.22
C VAL A 115 -17.84 3.13 -5.78
N LYS A 116 -18.53 2.02 -5.49
CA LYS A 116 -18.50 1.36 -4.18
C LYS A 116 -17.57 0.14 -4.22
N GLY A 117 -16.68 0.05 -3.24
CA GLY A 117 -15.83 -1.12 -3.01
C GLY A 117 -14.48 -1.06 -3.72
N SER A 118 -14.36 -1.46 -4.96
CA SER A 118 -13.08 -1.45 -5.68
C SER A 118 -13.17 -0.61 -6.96
N PHE A 119 -12.08 0.12 -7.25
CA PHE A 119 -11.96 0.93 -8.45
C PHE A 119 -10.95 0.30 -9.40
N SER A 120 -11.42 -0.08 -10.59
CA SER A 120 -10.57 -0.53 -11.69
C SER A 120 -10.99 0.19 -12.96
N ASN A 121 -10.09 0.98 -13.51
CA ASN A 121 -10.35 1.73 -14.75
C ASN A 121 -9.18 1.52 -15.72
N PRO A 122 -9.44 1.26 -17.02
CA PRO A 122 -8.39 1.16 -18.04
C PRO A 122 -7.53 2.42 -18.21
N ALA A 123 -8.03 3.58 -17.73
CA ALA A 123 -7.28 4.84 -17.76
C ALA A 123 -6.14 4.90 -16.73
N LEU A 124 -6.11 3.99 -15.75
CA LEU A 124 -5.03 3.92 -14.76
C LEU A 124 -3.75 3.44 -15.45
N LYS A 125 -2.72 4.29 -15.45
CA LYS A 125 -1.41 3.90 -15.97
C LYS A 125 -0.70 3.00 -14.95
N PRO A 126 -0.27 1.79 -15.37
CA PRO A 126 0.53 0.93 -14.51
C PRO A 126 1.91 1.55 -14.28
N LEU A 127 2.54 1.18 -13.17
CA LEU A 127 3.94 1.50 -12.93
C LEU A 127 4.82 0.96 -14.08
N PRO A 128 5.84 1.71 -14.52
CA PRO A 128 6.74 1.24 -15.56
C PRO A 128 7.43 -0.06 -15.09
N LYS A 129 7.32 -1.10 -15.90
CA LYS A 129 8.01 -2.36 -15.62
C LYS A 129 9.52 -2.14 -15.75
N ILE A 130 10.25 -2.25 -14.65
CA ILE A 130 11.72 -2.22 -14.66
C ILE A 130 12.20 -3.61 -15.06
N ALA A 131 12.55 -3.77 -16.32
CA ALA A 131 13.15 -5.00 -16.82
C ALA A 131 14.62 -5.07 -16.34
N ILE A 132 14.88 -5.86 -15.31
CA ILE A 132 16.25 -6.15 -14.85
C ILE A 132 16.81 -7.22 -15.80
N PRO A 133 17.80 -6.88 -16.68
CA PRO A 133 18.25 -7.79 -17.73
C PRO A 133 18.83 -9.10 -17.17
N VAL A 134 19.47 -9.05 -16.00
CA VAL A 134 20.08 -10.22 -15.34
C VAL A 134 19.05 -11.27 -14.89
N VAL A 135 17.80 -10.86 -14.61
CA VAL A 135 16.75 -11.76 -14.10
C VAL A 135 15.98 -12.44 -15.24
N LYS A 136 16.00 -11.84 -16.44
CA LYS A 136 15.35 -12.44 -17.63
C LYS A 136 16.02 -13.73 -18.12
N ASP A 137 17.32 -13.88 -17.88
CA ASP A 137 18.10 -15.05 -18.31
C ASP A 137 17.90 -16.28 -17.42
N ILE A 138 17.28 -16.13 -16.27
CA ILE A 138 16.89 -17.27 -15.42
C ILE A 138 15.52 -17.75 -15.89
N PHE A 139 15.51 -18.84 -16.68
CA PHE A 139 14.34 -19.44 -17.35
C PHE A 139 13.07 -19.55 -16.50
N PHE A 140 13.20 -19.74 -15.19
CA PHE A 140 12.07 -19.86 -14.26
C PHE A 140 11.60 -18.50 -13.70
N VAL A 141 12.51 -17.60 -13.40
CA VAL A 141 12.22 -16.29 -12.78
C VAL A 141 11.70 -15.28 -13.80
N GLY A 142 12.17 -15.35 -15.07
CA GLY A 142 11.66 -14.51 -16.14
C GLY A 142 10.17 -14.71 -16.40
N ARG A 143 9.68 -15.94 -16.30
CA ARG A 143 8.26 -16.29 -16.49
C ARG A 143 7.36 -15.90 -15.31
N VAL A 144 7.93 -15.70 -14.14
CA VAL A 144 7.21 -15.30 -12.92
C VAL A 144 7.02 -13.78 -12.87
N LEU A 145 7.89 -13.02 -13.55
CA LEU A 145 7.90 -11.55 -13.48
C LEU A 145 7.21 -10.85 -14.67
N GLU A 146 6.80 -11.60 -15.70
CA GLU A 146 5.92 -11.09 -16.78
C GLU A 146 4.46 -11.01 -16.33
#